data_434032bdfdef128fba8e2da9cd4859ff
#
_entry.id   434032bdfdef128fba8e2da9cd4859ff
#
_cell.length_a   1.000
_cell.length_b   1.000
_cell.length_c   1.000
_cell.angle_alpha   90.00
_cell.angle_beta   90.00
_cell.angle_gamma   90.00
#
_symmetry.space_group_name_H-M   'P 1'
#
loop_
_entity.id
_entity.type
_entity.pdbx_description
1 polymer ?
#
loop_
_entity_poly.entity_id
_entity_poly.type
_entity_poly.pdbx_seq_one_letter_code
_entity_poly.pdbx_strand_id
1 'polypeptide(L)'
;MNITIHYDAPGKPVSINWRWTGFTPAKLLLGDDMKQTLRYLGAVPRGGIRYVRIHYLLELVAVKISATGEPVYDWSRLDEGLDAIVQSGLIPFFELMGNPSGVFSDYKDPVQAELWKRLVRDLALHYEERYGREEVESWYFETWNEPDAGWWKQDSEAFMIYYDACSEGLREANRHLRFGGPGTAYTLSKRLRDFLNHLDTGRNWFTGEPPRADFLSIHEKGAWNTAEDIPVSPEKMVSMTRRLRDYLRQHHPRLLEIPLMNNECDPQVGWADQHTWRAWPFYAAIMAKGIAHHFDTLVDEDGVDFTFFGNDNGFIGGWGQRTQLTRFTRKGGFEREHFSLVKKPALNVMTGLSLLGEERFPVSMEGNAETAFVLATRLSHGEGYGAFLCRADNRPRSGDGSNLSLRMEGMESGDYIVAHYRIDEHHGNSYRLWEDWLVEKAGPKSGITPEHLAALRETHELTPWAEPETVTVGDNRKFDLSMDFPLPGVHFILLLRRDALGEPGAVEGLRAANYHGIHDREEILLTWTPSASRAVRDHHIEWRREGEAWEALAHPPLLDGSFLHARTPLPAGAEYRVRIVDYTGRTGPWSMPVRA
;
A
#
# COMPACT_ATOMS: atom_id res chain seq x y z
N MET A 1 -7.50 17.08 -25.26
CA MET A 1 -6.19 16.90 -24.60
C MET A 1 -5.37 15.96 -25.47
N ASN A 2 -4.09 16.30 -25.74
CA ASN A 2 -3.18 15.41 -26.45
C ASN A 2 -2.02 15.04 -25.52
N ILE A 3 -1.71 13.76 -25.46
CA ILE A 3 -0.59 13.21 -24.69
C ILE A 3 0.29 12.41 -25.64
N THR A 4 1.59 12.72 -25.66
CA THR A 4 2.58 11.95 -26.44
C THR A 4 3.64 11.39 -25.52
N ILE A 5 3.85 10.07 -25.58
CA ILE A 5 4.89 9.34 -24.87
C ILE A 5 6.05 9.07 -25.84
N HIS A 6 7.29 9.35 -25.41
CA HIS A 6 8.49 9.28 -26.23
C HIS A 6 9.38 8.10 -25.82
N TYR A 7 9.10 6.89 -26.31
CA TYR A 7 9.91 5.70 -26.02
C TYR A 7 11.24 5.63 -26.78
N ASP A 8 11.49 6.55 -27.73
CA ASP A 8 12.77 6.75 -28.40
C ASP A 8 13.73 7.66 -27.63
N ALA A 9 13.24 8.37 -26.62
CA ALA A 9 14.07 9.16 -25.73
C ALA A 9 14.79 8.25 -24.71
N PRO A 10 15.87 8.74 -24.07
CA PRO A 10 16.49 8.00 -22.96
C PRO A 10 15.53 7.76 -21.82
N GLY A 11 15.38 6.51 -21.40
CA GLY A 11 14.62 6.13 -20.25
C GLY A 11 15.38 6.40 -18.94
N LYS A 12 14.63 6.49 -17.84
CA LYS A 12 15.16 6.60 -16.48
C LYS A 12 14.61 5.45 -15.61
N PRO A 13 15.34 4.93 -14.62
CA PRO A 13 14.80 3.98 -13.69
C PRO A 13 13.55 4.52 -12.97
N VAL A 14 12.56 3.68 -12.76
CA VAL A 14 11.42 3.98 -11.90
C VAL A 14 11.79 3.65 -10.46
N SER A 15 11.84 4.64 -9.58
CA SER A 15 11.84 4.40 -8.15
C SER A 15 10.42 4.03 -7.73
N ILE A 16 10.20 2.77 -7.36
CA ILE A 16 8.88 2.30 -6.94
C ILE A 16 8.69 2.67 -5.46
N ASN A 17 8.40 3.93 -5.21
CA ASN A 17 8.38 4.55 -3.90
C ASN A 17 6.99 4.60 -3.23
N TRP A 18 5.96 3.95 -3.82
CA TRP A 18 4.56 4.00 -3.37
C TRP A 18 4.02 2.68 -2.79
N ARG A 19 4.83 1.64 -2.64
CA ARG A 19 4.43 0.28 -2.20
C ARG A 19 4.18 0.16 -0.69
N TRP A 20 3.65 1.18 -0.06
CA TRP A 20 3.58 1.29 1.40
C TRP A 20 2.16 1.57 1.87
N THR A 21 1.81 1.04 3.05
CA THR A 21 0.54 1.35 3.72
C THR A 21 0.73 1.33 5.24
N GLY A 22 -0.24 1.88 5.98
CA GLY A 22 -0.26 1.90 7.43
C GLY A 22 -1.29 0.96 8.03
N PHE A 23 -1.06 0.63 9.29
CA PHE A 23 -1.99 -0.07 10.20
C PHE A 23 -1.86 0.49 11.61
N THR A 24 -2.93 1.04 12.17
CA THR A 24 -2.91 1.65 13.50
C THR A 24 -4.17 1.30 14.29
N PRO A 25 -4.10 0.98 15.58
CA PRO A 25 -2.93 0.56 16.37
C PRO A 25 -2.65 -0.95 16.26
N ALA A 26 -1.46 -1.38 16.69
CA ALA A 26 -0.97 -2.76 16.56
C ALA A 26 -1.90 -3.84 17.16
N LYS A 27 -2.62 -3.56 18.24
CA LYS A 27 -3.57 -4.51 18.83
C LYS A 27 -4.66 -4.99 17.87
N LEU A 28 -4.92 -4.23 16.80
CA LEU A 28 -5.89 -4.59 15.77
C LEU A 28 -5.39 -5.72 14.87
N LEU A 29 -4.07 -5.93 14.75
CA LEU A 29 -3.48 -7.02 13.99
C LEU A 29 -3.92 -8.41 14.47
N LEU A 30 -4.34 -8.52 15.71
CA LEU A 30 -4.82 -9.77 16.31
C LEU A 30 -6.26 -10.12 15.89
N GLY A 31 -7.00 -9.19 15.29
CA GLY A 31 -8.37 -9.39 14.81
C GLY A 31 -8.42 -10.04 13.44
N ASP A 32 -9.40 -10.91 13.21
CA ASP A 32 -9.58 -11.62 11.95
C ASP A 32 -9.83 -10.68 10.77
N ASP A 33 -10.55 -9.56 11.00
CA ASP A 33 -10.77 -8.51 10.01
C ASP A 33 -9.45 -7.88 9.52
N MET A 34 -8.47 -7.68 10.42
CA MET A 34 -7.16 -7.17 10.05
C MET A 34 -6.32 -8.22 9.36
N LYS A 35 -6.34 -9.47 9.82
CA LYS A 35 -5.66 -10.59 9.15
C LYS A 35 -6.19 -10.79 7.73
N GLN A 36 -7.51 -10.69 7.53
CA GLN A 36 -8.10 -10.73 6.19
C GLN A 36 -7.67 -9.52 5.34
N THR A 37 -7.64 -8.32 5.92
CA THR A 37 -7.17 -7.12 5.24
C THR A 37 -5.72 -7.29 4.76
N LEU A 38 -4.80 -7.73 5.62
CA LEU A 38 -3.41 -8.00 5.25
C LEU A 38 -3.29 -8.98 4.08
N ARG A 39 -4.10 -10.04 4.05
CA ARG A 39 -4.14 -11.01 2.95
C ARG A 39 -4.54 -10.37 1.63
N TYR A 40 -5.55 -9.47 1.62
CA TYR A 40 -5.93 -8.72 0.41
C TYR A 40 -4.80 -7.78 -0.06
N LEU A 41 -4.13 -7.10 0.87
CA LEU A 41 -3.04 -6.19 0.53
C LEU A 41 -1.81 -6.93 -0.03
N GLY A 42 -1.44 -8.05 0.58
CA GLY A 42 -0.34 -8.90 0.11
C GLY A 42 -0.63 -9.61 -1.22
N ALA A 43 -1.91 -9.72 -1.59
CA ALA A 43 -2.34 -10.31 -2.86
C ALA A 43 -2.24 -9.35 -4.05
N VAL A 44 -1.91 -8.06 -3.84
CA VAL A 44 -1.68 -7.11 -4.93
C VAL A 44 -0.47 -7.56 -5.76
N PRO A 45 -0.58 -7.67 -7.10
CA PRO A 45 0.46 -8.26 -7.94
C PRO A 45 1.83 -7.61 -7.77
N ARG A 46 2.87 -8.40 -7.89
CA ARG A 46 4.28 -8.00 -7.90
C ARG A 46 4.69 -7.10 -6.73
N GLY A 47 4.06 -7.29 -5.56
CA GLY A 47 4.28 -6.47 -4.38
C GLY A 47 3.91 -5.01 -4.62
N GLY A 48 2.80 -4.74 -5.31
CA GLY A 48 2.25 -3.40 -5.49
C GLY A 48 1.95 -2.72 -4.16
N ILE A 49 1.64 -3.51 -3.12
CA ILE A 49 1.79 -3.15 -1.70
C ILE A 49 2.80 -4.12 -1.11
N ARG A 50 3.80 -3.62 -0.42
CA ARG A 50 4.90 -4.43 0.13
C ARG A 50 5.15 -4.18 1.60
N TYR A 51 5.10 -2.94 2.06
CA TYR A 51 5.46 -2.54 3.42
C TYR A 51 4.24 -2.08 4.20
N VAL A 52 4.22 -2.44 5.48
CA VAL A 52 3.13 -2.07 6.41
C VAL A 52 3.71 -1.41 7.64
N ARG A 53 3.44 -0.10 7.82
CA ARG A 53 3.85 0.71 8.98
C ARG A 53 2.82 0.60 10.09
N ILE A 54 3.28 0.35 11.33
CA ILE A 54 2.38 0.00 12.43
C ILE A 54 2.77 0.73 13.71
N HIS A 55 1.81 1.48 14.27
CA HIS A 55 1.98 2.16 15.55
C HIS A 55 1.77 1.21 16.74
N TYR A 56 2.50 1.46 17.83
CA TYR A 56 2.32 0.79 19.12
C TYR A 56 2.61 -0.72 19.13
N LEU A 57 3.50 -1.23 18.27
CA LEU A 57 3.86 -2.65 18.25
C LEU A 57 4.40 -3.13 19.59
N LEU A 58 5.17 -2.31 20.31
CA LEU A 58 5.76 -2.70 21.59
C LEU A 58 4.74 -2.80 22.72
N GLU A 59 3.50 -2.30 22.56
CA GLU A 59 2.43 -2.57 23.52
C GLU A 59 1.93 -4.02 23.50
N LEU A 60 2.28 -4.78 22.47
CA LEU A 60 1.99 -6.22 22.39
C LEU A 60 3.01 -7.08 23.14
N VAL A 61 4.11 -6.49 23.62
CA VAL A 61 5.15 -7.18 24.39
C VAL A 61 4.87 -7.06 25.88
N ALA A 62 4.87 -8.18 26.61
CA ALA A 62 4.87 -8.14 28.05
C ALA A 62 6.31 -8.25 28.59
N VAL A 63 6.64 -7.39 29.53
CA VAL A 63 7.98 -7.32 30.15
C VAL A 63 7.87 -7.53 31.65
N LYS A 64 8.70 -8.39 32.20
CA LYS A 64 8.89 -8.57 33.65
C LYS A 64 10.36 -8.38 33.99
N ILE A 65 10.66 -7.59 35.01
CA ILE A 65 12.01 -7.48 35.54
C ILE A 65 12.19 -8.54 36.63
N SER A 66 13.19 -9.40 36.47
CA SER A 66 13.50 -10.45 37.43
C SER A 66 14.06 -9.88 38.73
N ALA A 67 14.17 -10.68 39.79
CA ALA A 67 14.78 -10.29 41.07
C ALA A 67 16.27 -9.88 40.91
N THR A 68 16.93 -10.29 39.84
CA THR A 68 18.32 -9.91 39.51
C THR A 68 18.42 -8.67 38.61
N GLY A 69 17.28 -8.02 38.28
CA GLY A 69 17.22 -6.86 37.40
C GLY A 69 17.20 -7.20 35.90
N GLU A 70 17.17 -8.49 35.55
CA GLU A 70 17.14 -8.92 34.15
C GLU A 70 15.74 -8.88 33.56
N PRO A 71 15.51 -8.33 32.35
CA PRO A 71 14.23 -8.35 31.70
C PRO A 71 13.91 -9.76 31.15
N VAL A 72 12.64 -10.14 31.27
CA VAL A 72 12.07 -11.35 30.65
C VAL A 72 10.90 -10.89 29.79
N TYR A 73 10.91 -11.27 28.52
CA TYR A 73 9.91 -10.85 27.53
C TYR A 73 8.95 -11.97 27.19
N ASP A 74 7.68 -11.63 27.02
CA ASP A 74 6.69 -12.46 26.36
C ASP A 74 6.32 -11.81 25.03
N TRP A 75 6.78 -12.41 23.93
CA TRP A 75 6.59 -11.93 22.56
C TRP A 75 5.31 -12.47 21.90
N SER A 76 4.58 -13.39 22.54
CA SER A 76 3.54 -14.22 21.91
C SER A 76 2.50 -13.41 21.13
N ARG A 77 2.05 -12.27 21.65
CA ARG A 77 1.07 -11.41 20.98
C ARG A 77 1.67 -10.62 19.83
N LEU A 78 2.92 -10.17 19.99
CA LEU A 78 3.63 -9.49 18.91
C LEU A 78 3.96 -10.47 17.77
N ASP A 79 4.36 -11.69 18.12
CA ASP A 79 4.60 -12.79 17.16
C ASP A 79 3.34 -13.06 16.33
N GLU A 80 2.17 -13.18 16.95
CA GLU A 80 0.90 -13.39 16.25
C GLU A 80 0.62 -12.29 15.22
N GLY A 81 0.83 -11.02 15.61
CA GLY A 81 0.62 -9.88 14.71
C GLY A 81 1.60 -9.84 13.55
N LEU A 82 2.89 -10.06 13.81
CA LEU A 82 3.92 -10.06 12.76
C LEU A 82 3.83 -11.29 11.85
N ASP A 83 3.46 -12.46 12.39
CA ASP A 83 3.17 -13.64 11.58
C ASP A 83 2.08 -13.37 10.55
N ALA A 84 1.02 -12.64 10.92
CA ALA A 84 -0.06 -12.29 9.99
C ALA A 84 0.45 -11.39 8.84
N ILE A 85 1.39 -10.50 9.10
CA ILE A 85 2.01 -9.63 8.08
C ILE A 85 2.91 -10.45 7.14
N VAL A 86 3.88 -11.16 7.71
CA VAL A 86 4.89 -11.93 6.95
C VAL A 86 4.23 -13.06 6.13
N GLN A 87 3.26 -13.78 6.73
CA GLN A 87 2.50 -14.82 6.03
C GLN A 87 1.61 -14.28 4.90
N SER A 88 1.28 -12.99 4.92
CA SER A 88 0.58 -12.31 3.83
C SER A 88 1.53 -11.86 2.71
N GLY A 89 2.84 -12.11 2.80
CA GLY A 89 3.84 -11.67 1.82
C GLY A 89 4.20 -10.18 1.95
N LEU A 90 3.85 -9.57 3.09
CA LEU A 90 4.14 -8.17 3.41
C LEU A 90 5.33 -8.06 4.35
N ILE A 91 5.99 -6.91 4.32
CA ILE A 91 7.18 -6.61 5.12
C ILE A 91 6.83 -5.59 6.19
N PRO A 92 7.14 -5.84 7.47
CA PRO A 92 6.96 -4.86 8.53
C PRO A 92 7.80 -3.59 8.34
N PHE A 93 7.16 -2.43 8.52
CA PHE A 93 7.82 -1.19 8.86
C PHE A 93 7.54 -0.95 10.34
N PHE A 94 8.53 -1.29 11.15
CA PHE A 94 8.39 -1.48 12.59
C PHE A 94 8.66 -0.19 13.35
N GLU A 95 7.64 0.46 13.89
CA GLU A 95 7.87 1.53 14.85
C GLU A 95 8.25 0.98 16.23
N LEU A 96 9.36 1.43 16.75
CA LEU A 96 9.83 1.13 18.11
C LEU A 96 9.03 1.93 19.16
N MET A 97 7.72 1.92 19.00
CA MET A 97 6.74 2.71 19.75
C MET A 97 5.91 1.83 20.69
N GLY A 98 5.67 2.35 21.88
CA GLY A 98 4.90 1.73 22.93
C GLY A 98 5.64 1.75 24.27
N ASN A 99 4.96 1.33 25.35
CA ASN A 99 5.56 1.21 26.68
C ASN A 99 5.25 -0.18 27.24
N PRO A 100 6.05 -1.21 26.88
CA PRO A 100 5.83 -2.59 27.28
C PRO A 100 5.63 -2.71 28.81
N SER A 101 4.47 -3.22 29.22
CA SER A 101 4.07 -3.37 30.62
C SER A 101 4.22 -2.10 31.50
N GLY A 102 4.33 -0.91 30.89
CA GLY A 102 4.49 0.35 31.61
C GLY A 102 5.85 0.54 32.30
N VAL A 103 6.88 -0.20 31.89
CA VAL A 103 8.19 -0.21 32.57
C VAL A 103 8.99 1.07 32.33
N PHE A 104 8.82 1.71 31.16
CA PHE A 104 9.65 2.83 30.72
C PHE A 104 8.96 4.18 30.98
N SER A 105 9.51 4.97 31.90
CA SER A 105 8.94 6.26 32.30
C SER A 105 9.91 7.45 32.14
N ASP A 106 11.22 7.22 32.14
CA ASP A 106 12.24 8.26 32.00
C ASP A 106 13.46 7.75 31.23
N TYR A 107 13.62 8.21 29.97
CA TYR A 107 14.77 7.82 29.16
C TYR A 107 16.08 8.57 29.53
N LYS A 108 16.02 9.58 30.41
CA LYS A 108 17.24 10.20 30.97
C LYS A 108 17.82 9.41 32.15
N ASP A 109 17.06 8.48 32.70
CA ASP A 109 17.58 7.49 33.64
C ASP A 109 18.47 6.48 32.88
N PRO A 110 19.78 6.40 33.18
CA PRO A 110 20.69 5.48 32.49
C PRO A 110 20.27 4.02 32.55
N VAL A 111 19.60 3.60 33.64
CA VAL A 111 19.12 2.22 33.77
C VAL A 111 17.97 1.95 32.80
N GLN A 112 17.01 2.87 32.67
CA GLN A 112 15.91 2.71 31.74
C GLN A 112 16.36 2.84 30.27
N ALA A 113 17.29 3.75 29.96
CA ALA A 113 17.89 3.87 28.65
C ALA A 113 18.60 2.56 28.21
N GLU A 114 19.39 1.96 29.13
CA GLU A 114 20.06 0.67 28.85
C GLU A 114 19.05 -0.48 28.71
N LEU A 115 18.01 -0.52 29.56
CA LEU A 115 16.95 -1.53 29.42
C LEU A 115 16.21 -1.40 28.09
N TRP A 116 15.96 -0.18 27.59
CA TRP A 116 15.35 0.04 26.28
C TRP A 116 16.25 -0.44 25.14
N LYS A 117 17.54 -0.11 25.19
CA LYS A 117 18.53 -0.58 24.23
C LYS A 117 18.54 -2.12 24.18
N ARG A 118 18.52 -2.78 25.34
CA ARG A 118 18.46 -4.24 25.43
C ARG A 118 17.17 -4.81 24.86
N LEU A 119 16.01 -4.18 25.17
CA LEU A 119 14.72 -4.59 24.58
C LEU A 119 14.78 -4.58 23.06
N VAL A 120 15.31 -3.51 22.45
CA VAL A 120 15.40 -3.36 21.00
C VAL A 120 16.36 -4.37 20.38
N ARG A 121 17.51 -4.63 21.04
CA ARG A 121 18.45 -5.68 20.62
C ARG A 121 17.81 -7.05 20.66
N ASP A 122 17.19 -7.41 21.77
CA ASP A 122 16.63 -8.74 22.00
C ASP A 122 15.42 -8.98 21.10
N LEU A 123 14.64 -7.94 20.78
CA LEU A 123 13.57 -7.95 19.79
C LEU A 123 14.13 -8.29 18.40
N ALA A 124 15.16 -7.62 17.95
CA ALA A 124 15.75 -7.86 16.64
C ALA A 124 16.33 -9.28 16.53
N LEU A 125 17.01 -9.76 17.55
CA LEU A 125 17.54 -11.12 17.62
C LEU A 125 16.42 -12.17 17.63
N HIS A 126 15.32 -11.92 18.36
CA HIS A 126 14.14 -12.80 18.39
C HIS A 126 13.53 -12.97 16.99
N TYR A 127 13.42 -11.88 16.24
CA TYR A 127 12.84 -11.97 14.89
C TYR A 127 13.82 -12.48 13.83
N GLU A 128 15.13 -12.27 13.99
CA GLU A 128 16.13 -12.97 13.15
C GLU A 128 16.09 -14.48 13.37
N GLU A 129 15.89 -14.94 14.62
CA GLU A 129 15.70 -16.38 14.90
C GLU A 129 14.39 -16.90 14.30
N ARG A 130 13.29 -16.12 14.37
CA ARG A 130 11.96 -16.54 13.94
C ARG A 130 11.78 -16.57 12.42
N TYR A 131 12.22 -15.53 11.71
CA TYR A 131 11.97 -15.34 10.27
C TYR A 131 13.22 -15.50 9.41
N GLY A 132 14.37 -15.53 10.01
CA GLY A 132 15.66 -15.51 9.32
C GLY A 132 16.19 -14.09 9.15
N ARG A 133 17.51 -14.00 9.13
CA ARG A 133 18.25 -12.75 9.07
C ARG A 133 17.91 -11.92 7.83
N GLU A 134 17.85 -12.54 6.67
CA GLU A 134 17.57 -11.88 5.38
C GLU A 134 16.19 -11.20 5.38
N GLU A 135 15.19 -11.86 5.96
CA GLU A 135 13.84 -11.28 6.10
C GLU A 135 13.88 -10.03 6.98
N VAL A 136 14.51 -10.09 8.16
CA VAL A 136 14.55 -8.95 9.10
C VAL A 136 15.43 -7.80 8.57
N GLU A 137 16.48 -8.07 7.79
CA GLU A 137 17.26 -7.05 7.07
C GLU A 137 16.43 -6.33 6.00
N SER A 138 15.34 -6.92 5.53
CA SER A 138 14.41 -6.27 4.61
C SER A 138 13.48 -5.27 5.30
N TRP A 139 13.33 -5.35 6.62
CA TRP A 139 12.46 -4.47 7.40
C TRP A 139 13.03 -3.06 7.51
N TYR A 140 12.13 -2.12 7.87
CA TYR A 140 12.51 -0.78 8.34
C TYR A 140 12.14 -0.68 9.82
N PHE A 141 13.01 -0.03 10.58
CA PHE A 141 12.75 0.30 11.98
C PHE A 141 12.69 1.81 12.12
N GLU A 142 11.65 2.30 12.77
CA GLU A 142 11.44 3.73 12.99
C GLU A 142 11.28 4.03 14.48
N THR A 143 11.48 5.28 14.85
CA THR A 143 11.23 5.80 16.18
C THR A 143 9.74 5.86 16.52
N TRP A 144 9.41 6.68 17.53
CA TRP A 144 8.04 6.99 17.97
C TRP A 144 7.28 7.82 16.93
N ASN A 145 5.99 7.54 16.75
CA ASN A 145 5.12 8.32 15.87
C ASN A 145 4.84 9.72 16.43
N GLU A 146 4.94 10.75 15.59
CA GLU A 146 4.58 12.14 15.87
C GLU A 146 5.04 12.64 17.25
N PRO A 147 6.33 12.58 17.58
CA PRO A 147 6.81 12.97 18.90
C PRO A 147 6.66 14.46 19.20
N ASP A 148 6.26 15.26 18.23
CA ASP A 148 5.96 16.69 18.33
C ASP A 148 4.46 17.01 18.43
N ALA A 149 3.56 16.04 18.23
CA ALA A 149 2.10 16.19 18.31
C ALA A 149 1.51 15.82 19.69
N GLY A 150 2.35 15.69 20.71
CA GLY A 150 1.90 15.39 22.08
C GLY A 150 1.75 13.91 22.44
N TRP A 151 2.06 13.00 21.55
CA TRP A 151 2.11 11.56 21.83
C TRP A 151 3.37 11.16 22.62
N TRP A 152 4.47 11.86 22.41
CA TRP A 152 5.67 11.76 23.24
C TRP A 152 5.57 12.71 24.44
N LYS A 153 5.72 12.19 25.66
CA LYS A 153 5.46 12.95 26.90
C LYS A 153 6.72 13.57 27.53
N GLN A 154 7.90 13.23 27.05
CA GLN A 154 9.16 13.73 27.57
C GLN A 154 9.75 14.85 26.68
N ASP A 155 10.84 15.47 27.11
CA ASP A 155 11.49 16.54 26.38
C ASP A 155 12.34 16.03 25.18
N SER A 156 13.02 16.95 24.50
CA SER A 156 13.84 16.61 23.33
C SER A 156 15.08 15.80 23.71
N GLU A 157 15.70 16.05 24.87
CA GLU A 157 16.86 15.32 25.32
C GLU A 157 16.52 13.84 25.55
N ALA A 158 15.44 13.56 26.27
CA ALA A 158 14.95 12.21 26.45
C ALA A 158 14.62 11.50 25.13
N PHE A 159 14.11 12.23 24.13
CA PHE A 159 13.86 11.67 22.80
C PHE A 159 15.17 11.31 22.07
N MET A 160 16.23 12.10 22.20
CA MET A 160 17.52 11.78 21.59
C MET A 160 18.17 10.56 22.27
N ILE A 161 18.09 10.45 23.60
CA ILE A 161 18.58 9.27 24.32
C ILE A 161 17.79 8.01 23.92
N TYR A 162 16.48 8.10 23.80
CA TYR A 162 15.62 7.03 23.28
C TYR A 162 16.02 6.65 21.84
N TYR A 163 16.24 7.63 20.94
CA TYR A 163 16.71 7.40 19.58
C TYR A 163 18.03 6.63 19.55
N ASP A 164 18.99 7.07 20.35
CA ASP A 164 20.31 6.44 20.44
C ASP A 164 20.22 5.02 21.01
N ALA A 165 19.34 4.78 21.99
CA ALA A 165 19.07 3.44 22.52
C ALA A 165 18.49 2.51 21.45
N CYS A 166 17.54 2.99 20.65
CA CYS A 166 17.01 2.23 19.51
C CYS A 166 18.11 1.90 18.49
N SER A 167 18.87 2.91 18.09
CA SER A 167 19.97 2.77 17.13
C SER A 167 21.01 1.74 17.58
N GLU A 168 21.47 1.84 18.84
CA GLU A 168 22.48 0.94 19.36
C GLU A 168 21.96 -0.48 19.61
N GLY A 169 20.71 -0.61 20.09
CA GLY A 169 20.09 -1.92 20.25
C GLY A 169 20.01 -2.68 18.92
N LEU A 170 19.54 -2.02 17.86
CA LEU A 170 19.50 -2.62 16.52
C LEU A 170 20.92 -2.94 16.01
N ARG A 171 21.89 -2.03 16.19
CA ARG A 171 23.26 -2.23 15.73
C ARG A 171 23.97 -3.37 16.46
N GLU A 172 23.71 -3.55 17.75
CA GLU A 172 24.24 -4.67 18.54
C GLU A 172 23.68 -6.02 18.07
N ALA A 173 22.41 -6.06 17.64
CA ALA A 173 21.83 -7.25 17.05
C ALA A 173 22.35 -7.49 15.64
N ASN A 174 22.21 -6.51 14.77
CA ASN A 174 22.64 -6.60 13.38
C ASN A 174 22.87 -5.20 12.78
N ARG A 175 24.09 -4.92 12.36
CA ARG A 175 24.49 -3.61 11.80
C ARG A 175 23.82 -3.27 10.46
N HIS A 176 23.17 -4.23 9.77
CA HIS A 176 22.52 -4.05 8.48
C HIS A 176 21.05 -3.67 8.63
N LEU A 177 20.48 -3.67 9.84
CA LEU A 177 19.11 -3.23 10.09
C LEU A 177 18.99 -1.74 9.83
N ARG A 178 17.97 -1.37 9.05
CA ARG A 178 17.71 0.02 8.65
C ARG A 178 16.91 0.74 9.75
N PHE A 179 17.41 1.89 10.18
CA PHE A 179 16.82 2.67 11.26
C PHE A 179 16.80 4.16 10.96
N GLY A 180 15.69 4.82 11.26
CA GLY A 180 15.51 6.26 11.07
C GLY A 180 14.35 6.85 11.85
N GLY A 181 13.92 8.02 11.44
CA GLY A 181 12.84 8.81 12.06
C GLY A 181 12.98 10.29 11.67
N PRO A 182 12.39 11.22 12.43
CA PRO A 182 11.67 11.05 13.69
C PRO A 182 10.16 10.93 13.54
N GLY A 183 9.60 10.85 12.31
CA GLY A 183 8.16 10.75 12.07
C GLY A 183 7.36 11.93 12.65
N THR A 184 7.84 13.18 12.45
CA THR A 184 7.21 14.36 13.02
C THR A 184 5.97 14.80 12.26
N ALA A 185 4.91 15.22 13.00
CA ALA A 185 3.67 15.72 12.45
C ALA A 185 3.80 17.07 11.73
N TYR A 186 4.78 17.89 12.12
CA TYR A 186 4.90 19.27 11.61
C TYR A 186 6.27 19.54 11.02
N THR A 187 6.29 20.01 9.76
CA THR A 187 7.52 20.47 9.10
C THR A 187 8.21 21.53 9.92
N LEU A 188 9.51 21.33 10.20
CA LEU A 188 10.37 22.23 10.95
C LEU A 188 9.85 22.55 12.36
N SER A 189 9.14 21.61 13.00
CA SER A 189 8.84 21.71 14.42
C SER A 189 10.12 21.83 15.26
N LYS A 190 9.99 22.26 16.51
CA LYS A 190 11.16 22.29 17.41
C LYS A 190 11.78 20.90 17.55
N ARG A 191 10.95 19.86 17.67
CA ARG A 191 11.40 18.46 17.77
C ARG A 191 12.23 18.04 16.56
N LEU A 192 11.74 18.33 15.35
CA LEU A 192 12.47 18.00 14.12
C LEU A 192 13.81 18.74 14.06
N ARG A 193 13.85 20.05 14.37
CA ARG A 193 15.11 20.81 14.38
C ARG A 193 16.11 20.29 15.41
N ASP A 194 15.64 19.96 16.62
CA ASP A 194 16.49 19.37 17.66
C ASP A 194 17.06 18.01 17.18
N PHE A 195 16.24 17.19 16.52
CA PHE A 195 16.65 15.92 15.97
C PHE A 195 17.70 16.06 14.84
N LEU A 196 17.48 17.01 13.91
CA LEU A 196 18.45 17.29 12.85
C LEU A 196 19.78 17.81 13.42
N ASN A 197 19.75 18.66 14.45
CA ASN A 197 20.94 19.08 15.17
C ASN A 197 21.66 17.88 15.81
N HIS A 198 20.92 16.96 16.43
CA HIS A 198 21.48 15.75 17.04
C HIS A 198 22.18 14.87 15.99
N LEU A 199 21.57 14.64 14.83
CA LEU A 199 22.17 13.87 13.75
C LEU A 199 23.41 14.54 13.16
N ASP A 200 23.41 15.86 13.00
CA ASP A 200 24.47 16.59 12.31
C ASP A 200 25.68 16.85 13.20
N THR A 201 25.47 17.33 14.43
CA THR A 201 26.53 17.79 15.34
C THR A 201 26.49 17.14 16.71
N GLY A 202 25.46 16.38 17.02
CA GLY A 202 25.30 15.70 18.29
C GLY A 202 26.23 14.50 18.46
N ARG A 203 26.08 13.83 19.60
CA ARG A 203 26.79 12.60 19.94
C ARG A 203 25.79 11.56 20.44
N ASN A 204 25.96 10.36 19.99
CA ASN A 204 25.23 9.20 20.50
C ASN A 204 25.53 9.02 21.99
N TRP A 205 24.50 8.96 22.79
CA TRP A 205 24.58 8.93 24.25
C TRP A 205 25.38 7.70 24.77
N PHE A 206 25.32 6.56 24.09
CA PHE A 206 25.98 5.32 24.50
C PHE A 206 27.44 5.24 24.04
N THR A 207 27.73 5.73 22.84
CA THR A 207 29.01 5.52 22.19
C THR A 207 29.88 6.77 22.12
N GLY A 208 29.28 7.97 22.21
CA GLY A 208 29.95 9.24 21.94
C GLY A 208 30.28 9.50 20.47
N GLU A 209 29.95 8.57 19.57
CA GLU A 209 30.11 8.71 18.12
C GLU A 209 28.98 9.53 17.50
N PRO A 210 29.09 10.00 16.24
CA PRO A 210 27.97 10.62 15.55
C PRO A 210 26.78 9.67 15.46
N PRO A 211 25.55 10.15 15.74
CA PRO A 211 24.33 9.34 15.53
C PRO A 211 24.15 8.98 14.07
N ARG A 212 23.56 7.82 13.79
CA ARG A 212 23.21 7.39 12.43
C ARG A 212 21.73 7.60 12.13
N ALA A 213 21.41 7.79 10.86
CA ALA A 213 20.07 7.63 10.33
C ALA A 213 20.18 7.06 8.91
N ASP A 214 19.44 6.00 8.62
CA ASP A 214 19.40 5.41 7.29
C ASP A 214 18.30 6.05 6.44
N PHE A 215 17.35 6.76 7.07
CA PHE A 215 16.33 7.59 6.44
C PHE A 215 15.82 8.68 7.41
N LEU A 216 15.25 9.74 6.85
CA LEU A 216 14.48 10.75 7.58
C LEU A 216 13.00 10.58 7.27
N SER A 217 12.14 10.68 8.28
CA SER A 217 10.68 10.59 8.11
C SER A 217 9.95 11.81 8.63
N ILE A 218 8.91 12.21 7.89
CA ILE A 218 8.02 13.34 8.19
C ILE A 218 6.58 12.96 7.84
N HIS A 219 5.60 13.75 8.34
CA HIS A 219 4.21 13.64 7.99
C HIS A 219 3.72 14.94 7.36
N GLU A 220 3.56 14.93 6.05
CA GLU A 220 2.98 16.05 5.32
C GLU A 220 1.63 15.66 4.74
N LYS A 221 0.61 16.45 5.05
CA LYS A 221 -0.78 16.22 4.63
C LYS A 221 -1.18 17.22 3.55
N GLY A 222 -2.00 16.79 2.60
CA GLY A 222 -2.57 17.65 1.58
C GLY A 222 -3.49 18.72 2.16
N ALA A 223 -4.20 18.39 3.25
CA ALA A 223 -5.01 19.34 4.02
C ALA A 223 -4.95 19.02 5.52
N TRP A 224 -4.84 20.06 6.35
CA TRP A 224 -4.83 19.96 7.82
C TRP A 224 -6.18 20.26 8.48
N ASN A 225 -7.23 20.51 7.69
CA ASN A 225 -8.60 20.67 8.12
C ASN A 225 -9.39 19.43 7.73
N THR A 226 -10.31 18.98 8.57
CA THR A 226 -11.10 17.75 8.37
C THR A 226 -12.47 18.00 7.74
N ALA A 227 -12.78 19.19 7.23
CA ALA A 227 -14.04 19.44 6.53
C ALA A 227 -14.11 18.65 5.19
N GLU A 228 -15.31 18.20 4.82
CA GLU A 228 -15.57 17.35 3.65
C GLU A 228 -15.20 18.03 2.31
N ASP A 229 -15.42 19.32 2.19
CA ASP A 229 -15.39 20.08 0.94
C ASP A 229 -14.10 20.86 0.69
N ILE A 230 -13.10 20.70 1.54
CA ILE A 230 -11.84 21.42 1.36
C ILE A 230 -10.96 20.81 0.27
N PRO A 231 -10.13 21.61 -0.40
CA PRO A 231 -9.15 21.08 -1.33
C PRO A 231 -8.11 20.21 -0.62
N VAL A 232 -7.79 19.07 -1.23
CA VAL A 232 -6.72 18.16 -0.82
C VAL A 232 -5.59 18.28 -1.84
N SER A 233 -4.42 18.75 -1.43
CA SER A 233 -3.38 19.19 -2.38
C SER A 233 -2.08 18.41 -2.24
N PRO A 234 -1.77 17.49 -3.19
CA PRO A 234 -0.45 16.89 -3.31
C PRO A 234 0.67 17.94 -3.49
N GLU A 235 0.38 19.05 -4.19
CA GLU A 235 1.33 20.14 -4.44
C GLU A 235 1.77 20.80 -3.12
N LYS A 236 0.86 20.90 -2.15
CA LYS A 236 1.19 21.40 -0.81
C LYS A 236 2.16 20.47 -0.10
N MET A 237 1.95 19.16 -0.14
CA MET A 237 2.86 18.19 0.46
C MET A 237 4.26 18.29 -0.13
N VAL A 238 4.36 18.37 -1.47
CA VAL A 238 5.63 18.59 -2.18
C VAL A 238 6.29 19.89 -1.74
N SER A 239 5.54 21.00 -1.68
CA SER A 239 6.10 22.31 -1.29
C SER A 239 6.66 22.30 0.14
N MET A 240 5.99 21.60 1.06
CA MET A 240 6.46 21.47 2.44
C MET A 240 7.72 20.58 2.52
N THR A 241 7.79 19.52 1.75
CA THR A 241 8.99 18.68 1.62
C THR A 241 10.17 19.49 1.06
N ARG A 242 9.94 20.29 0.00
CA ARG A 242 10.95 21.21 -0.54
C ARG A 242 11.43 22.22 0.51
N ARG A 243 10.52 22.77 1.32
CA ARG A 243 10.87 23.67 2.43
C ARG A 243 11.78 23.00 3.46
N LEU A 244 11.54 21.74 3.80
CA LEU A 244 12.46 20.99 4.65
C LEU A 244 13.83 20.82 3.98
N ARG A 245 13.87 20.48 2.70
CA ARG A 245 15.13 20.32 1.96
C ARG A 245 15.92 21.63 1.86
N ASP A 246 15.24 22.77 1.69
CA ASP A 246 15.89 24.09 1.73
C ASP A 246 16.50 24.38 3.11
N TYR A 247 15.78 24.03 4.18
CA TYR A 247 16.30 24.14 5.54
C TYR A 247 17.54 23.22 5.75
N LEU A 248 17.49 21.97 5.30
CA LEU A 248 18.63 21.06 5.35
C LEU A 248 19.83 21.62 4.57
N ARG A 249 19.61 22.14 3.38
CA ARG A 249 20.67 22.72 2.53
C ARG A 249 21.36 23.91 3.22
N GLN A 250 20.59 24.70 3.94
CA GLN A 250 21.09 25.88 4.64
C GLN A 250 21.78 25.56 5.98
N HIS A 251 21.26 24.60 6.74
CA HIS A 251 21.65 24.38 8.12
C HIS A 251 22.35 23.03 8.37
N HIS A 252 22.03 22.01 7.58
CA HIS A 252 22.48 20.62 7.76
C HIS A 252 22.84 19.95 6.43
N PRO A 253 23.77 20.52 5.62
CA PRO A 253 24.03 20.03 4.26
C PRO A 253 24.47 18.56 4.20
N ARG A 254 25.06 18.04 5.28
CA ARG A 254 25.49 16.63 5.39
C ARG A 254 24.30 15.64 5.41
N LEU A 255 23.10 16.11 5.79
CA LEU A 255 21.91 15.28 5.89
C LEU A 255 21.08 15.24 4.61
N LEU A 256 21.47 15.97 3.55
CA LEU A 256 20.74 16.05 2.28
C LEU A 256 20.70 14.73 1.51
N GLU A 257 21.72 13.90 1.68
CA GLU A 257 21.85 12.61 0.99
C GLU A 257 21.09 11.48 1.70
N ILE A 258 20.54 11.73 2.89
CA ILE A 258 19.76 10.74 3.60
C ILE A 258 18.39 10.60 2.92
N PRO A 259 17.94 9.38 2.56
CA PRO A 259 16.62 9.14 2.00
C PRO A 259 15.50 9.78 2.84
N LEU A 260 14.49 10.35 2.18
CA LEU A 260 13.39 11.05 2.85
C LEU A 260 12.07 10.29 2.64
N MET A 261 11.31 10.13 3.70
CA MET A 261 10.00 9.48 3.68
C MET A 261 8.92 10.42 4.19
N ASN A 262 7.82 10.56 3.44
CA ASN A 262 6.58 11.03 4.01
C ASN A 262 5.71 9.80 4.30
N ASN A 263 5.81 9.27 5.51
CA ASN A 263 5.21 8.00 5.88
C ASN A 263 3.81 8.12 6.53
N GLU A 264 3.21 9.30 6.42
CA GLU A 264 1.78 9.55 6.50
C GLU A 264 1.34 10.61 5.47
N CYS A 265 1.53 10.31 4.21
CA CYS A 265 1.29 11.18 3.07
C CYS A 265 -0.20 11.18 2.65
N ASP A 266 -1.10 11.45 3.59
CA ASP A 266 -2.54 11.42 3.30
C ASP A 266 -2.99 12.70 2.59
N PRO A 267 -3.96 12.60 1.67
CA PRO A 267 -4.57 13.79 1.06
C PRO A 267 -5.18 14.74 2.09
N GLN A 268 -5.68 14.21 3.22
CA GLN A 268 -6.29 14.99 4.29
C GLN A 268 -6.07 14.34 5.65
N VAL A 269 -5.79 15.14 6.66
CA VAL A 269 -5.72 14.74 8.08
C VAL A 269 -7.07 14.17 8.56
N GLY A 270 -7.09 13.51 9.74
CA GLY A 270 -8.32 12.95 10.33
C GLY A 270 -8.51 11.48 9.92
N TRP A 271 -7.70 10.63 10.53
CA TRP A 271 -7.71 9.19 10.30
C TRP A 271 -9.03 8.48 10.70
N ALA A 272 -9.77 9.04 11.66
CA ALA A 272 -11.05 8.49 12.11
C ALA A 272 -12.26 9.16 11.41
N ASP A 273 -12.06 10.25 10.68
CA ASP A 273 -13.15 10.99 10.06
C ASP A 273 -13.68 10.27 8.83
N GLN A 274 -15.01 10.34 8.67
CA GLN A 274 -15.71 9.77 7.54
C GLN A 274 -15.89 10.84 6.47
N HIS A 275 -15.33 10.60 5.28
CA HIS A 275 -15.53 11.48 4.11
C HIS A 275 -16.05 10.64 2.95
N THR A 276 -17.18 11.02 2.39
CA THR A 276 -17.84 10.28 1.30
C THR A 276 -16.91 10.09 0.10
N TRP A 277 -16.13 11.12 -0.24
CA TRP A 277 -15.18 11.06 -1.35
C TRP A 277 -14.08 10.00 -1.19
N ARG A 278 -13.79 9.51 0.03
CA ARG A 278 -12.84 8.39 0.26
C ARG A 278 -13.38 7.03 -0.19
N ALA A 279 -14.68 6.96 -0.49
CA ALA A 279 -15.30 5.79 -1.09
C ALA A 279 -15.25 5.82 -2.63
N TRP A 280 -15.15 7.01 -3.22
CA TRP A 280 -15.28 7.26 -4.65
C TRP A 280 -13.97 7.05 -5.44
N PRO A 281 -14.06 7.01 -6.78
CA PRO A 281 -12.89 7.10 -7.66
C PRO A 281 -12.03 8.34 -7.44
N PHE A 282 -12.59 9.41 -6.86
CA PHE A 282 -11.81 10.59 -6.47
C PHE A 282 -10.66 10.23 -5.52
N TYR A 283 -10.90 9.37 -4.52
CA TYR A 283 -9.82 8.97 -3.60
C TYR A 283 -8.73 8.19 -4.34
N ALA A 284 -9.12 7.29 -5.23
CA ALA A 284 -8.19 6.59 -6.12
C ALA A 284 -7.38 7.56 -6.97
N ALA A 285 -8.05 8.51 -7.61
CA ALA A 285 -7.42 9.48 -8.51
C ALA A 285 -6.51 10.47 -7.77
N ILE A 286 -6.88 10.95 -6.57
CA ILE A 286 -6.03 11.86 -5.80
C ILE A 286 -4.81 11.17 -5.19
N MET A 287 -4.92 9.89 -4.81
CA MET A 287 -3.76 9.07 -4.44
C MET A 287 -2.81 8.89 -5.64
N ALA A 288 -3.36 8.54 -6.79
CA ALA A 288 -2.61 8.39 -8.04
C ALA A 288 -1.91 9.69 -8.46
N LYS A 289 -2.61 10.83 -8.39
CA LYS A 289 -2.04 12.17 -8.59
C LYS A 289 -0.91 12.44 -7.62
N GLY A 290 -1.12 12.12 -6.33
CA GLY A 290 -0.11 12.28 -5.28
C GLY A 290 1.17 11.52 -5.62
N ILE A 291 1.06 10.25 -5.99
CA ILE A 291 2.20 9.42 -6.37
C ILE A 291 2.92 10.04 -7.58
N ALA A 292 2.20 10.32 -8.67
CA ALA A 292 2.79 10.87 -9.89
C ALA A 292 3.46 12.23 -9.65
N HIS A 293 2.80 13.14 -8.93
CA HIS A 293 3.32 14.48 -8.65
C HIS A 293 4.58 14.46 -7.77
N HIS A 294 4.61 13.64 -6.71
CA HIS A 294 5.81 13.47 -5.89
C HIS A 294 6.95 12.85 -6.70
N PHE A 295 6.63 11.89 -7.56
CA PHE A 295 7.62 11.27 -8.42
C PHE A 295 8.23 12.28 -9.40
N ASP A 296 7.41 13.00 -10.16
CA ASP A 296 7.89 13.99 -11.14
C ASP A 296 8.70 15.10 -10.47
N THR A 297 8.24 15.60 -9.33
CA THR A 297 8.80 16.79 -8.70
C THR A 297 9.97 16.47 -7.77
N LEU A 298 9.78 15.57 -6.79
CA LEU A 298 10.82 15.30 -5.79
C LEU A 298 11.89 14.33 -6.33
N VAL A 299 11.45 13.24 -7.00
CA VAL A 299 12.40 12.23 -7.46
C VAL A 299 13.13 12.69 -8.72
N ASP A 300 12.38 13.16 -9.73
CA ASP A 300 12.96 13.47 -11.03
C ASP A 300 13.59 14.86 -11.14
N GLU A 301 12.85 15.91 -10.73
CA GLU A 301 13.36 17.28 -10.82
C GLU A 301 14.38 17.57 -9.71
N ASP A 302 14.08 17.19 -8.46
CA ASP A 302 14.89 17.52 -7.30
C ASP A 302 15.94 16.45 -6.95
N GLY A 303 15.88 15.26 -7.56
CA GLY A 303 16.82 14.14 -7.34
C GLY A 303 16.76 13.56 -5.93
N VAL A 304 15.60 13.59 -5.28
CA VAL A 304 15.41 13.11 -3.90
C VAL A 304 15.12 11.62 -3.90
N ASP A 305 15.84 10.85 -3.10
CA ASP A 305 15.39 9.50 -2.72
C ASP A 305 14.21 9.65 -1.76
N PHE A 306 12.99 9.50 -2.30
CA PHE A 306 11.75 9.81 -1.62
C PHE A 306 10.81 8.62 -1.59
N THR A 307 10.20 8.36 -0.43
CA THR A 307 9.19 7.33 -0.23
C THR A 307 7.85 7.93 0.18
N PHE A 308 6.78 7.40 -0.43
CA PHE A 308 5.40 7.87 -0.28
C PHE A 308 4.51 6.80 0.39
N PHE A 309 3.79 7.19 1.45
CA PHE A 309 2.77 6.37 2.13
C PHE A 309 1.45 7.12 2.15
N GLY A 310 0.40 6.56 1.64
CA GLY A 310 -0.84 7.30 1.39
C GLY A 310 -2.12 6.85 2.09
N ASN A 311 -2.13 5.81 2.94
CA ASN A 311 -3.32 5.35 3.66
C ASN A 311 -3.01 4.49 4.87
N ASP A 312 -4.00 4.35 5.75
CA ASP A 312 -3.92 3.53 6.96
C ASP A 312 -5.15 2.62 7.06
N ASN A 313 -4.94 1.32 6.96
CA ASN A 313 -5.98 0.32 6.97
C ASN A 313 -6.39 -0.16 8.37
N GLY A 314 -5.69 0.27 9.43
CA GLY A 314 -6.00 -0.11 10.81
C GLY A 314 -7.37 0.40 11.28
N PHE A 315 -7.81 1.52 10.75
CA PHE A 315 -9.12 2.10 11.06
C PHE A 315 -10.22 1.67 10.11
N ILE A 316 -10.17 0.42 9.66
CA ILE A 316 -11.19 -0.10 8.76
C ILE A 316 -12.58 -0.07 9.40
N GLY A 317 -13.50 0.54 8.68
CA GLY A 317 -14.90 0.70 9.08
C GLY A 317 -15.75 0.87 7.84
N GLY A 318 -16.63 1.88 7.81
CA GLY A 318 -17.46 2.20 6.65
C GLY A 318 -16.67 2.77 5.46
N TRP A 319 -17.39 3.09 4.42
CA TRP A 319 -16.86 3.56 3.14
C TRP A 319 -15.99 4.82 3.22
N GLY A 320 -16.33 5.75 4.12
CA GLY A 320 -15.72 7.09 4.18
C GLY A 320 -14.35 7.16 4.86
N GLN A 321 -13.78 6.06 5.32
CA GLN A 321 -12.45 6.05 5.93
C GLN A 321 -11.33 5.99 4.90
N ARG A 322 -10.11 6.39 5.27
CA ARG A 322 -8.92 6.41 4.40
C ARG A 322 -8.27 5.03 4.18
N THR A 323 -9.09 3.99 4.17
CA THR A 323 -8.70 2.60 3.98
C THR A 323 -8.87 2.15 2.54
N GLN A 324 -8.19 1.10 2.15
CA GLN A 324 -8.30 0.49 0.82
C GLN A 324 -9.46 -0.50 0.69
N LEU A 325 -10.03 -0.89 1.82
CA LEU A 325 -11.24 -1.71 1.89
C LEU A 325 -12.30 -1.03 2.76
N THR A 326 -13.55 -1.46 2.61
CA THR A 326 -14.65 -1.17 3.54
C THR A 326 -15.07 -2.43 4.26
N ARG A 327 -15.54 -2.28 5.50
CA ARG A 327 -16.00 -3.38 6.33
C ARG A 327 -17.49 -3.24 6.65
N PHE A 328 -18.20 -4.32 6.46
CA PHE A 328 -19.55 -4.50 6.94
C PHE A 328 -19.54 -5.39 8.18
N THR A 329 -20.35 -5.07 9.18
CA THR A 329 -20.51 -5.85 10.41
C THR A 329 -21.96 -6.25 10.61
N ARG A 330 -22.19 -7.32 11.35
CA ARG A 330 -23.51 -7.97 11.47
C ARG A 330 -24.63 -7.04 11.91
N LYS A 331 -24.38 -6.08 12.81
CA LYS A 331 -25.41 -5.16 13.34
C LYS A 331 -25.06 -3.69 13.16
N GLY A 332 -24.21 -3.37 12.21
CA GLY A 332 -23.68 -2.02 12.04
C GLY A 332 -22.81 -1.55 13.20
N GLY A 333 -22.33 -2.48 14.04
CA GLY A 333 -21.44 -2.26 15.18
C GLY A 333 -19.98 -2.58 14.86
N PHE A 334 -19.17 -2.69 15.92
CA PHE A 334 -17.75 -3.00 15.83
C PHE A 334 -17.45 -4.50 16.07
N GLU A 335 -18.40 -5.39 15.71
CA GLU A 335 -18.20 -6.84 15.84
C GLU A 335 -17.14 -7.30 14.84
N ARG A 336 -15.91 -7.50 15.30
CA ARG A 336 -14.79 -7.94 14.48
C ARG A 336 -14.83 -9.41 14.10
N GLU A 337 -15.64 -10.19 14.80
CA GLU A 337 -15.78 -11.63 14.57
C GLU A 337 -16.77 -11.98 13.44
N HIS A 338 -17.71 -11.07 13.13
CA HIS A 338 -18.72 -11.25 12.08
C HIS A 338 -18.68 -10.06 11.14
N PHE A 339 -17.84 -10.15 10.14
CA PHE A 339 -17.58 -9.08 9.19
C PHE A 339 -17.46 -9.59 7.76
N SER A 340 -17.64 -8.69 6.81
CA SER A 340 -17.39 -8.94 5.40
C SER A 340 -16.67 -7.74 4.80
N LEU A 341 -15.63 -7.98 4.01
CA LEU A 341 -14.84 -6.94 3.37
C LEU A 341 -15.20 -6.79 1.89
N VAL A 342 -15.10 -5.55 1.40
CA VAL A 342 -15.22 -5.19 -0.01
C VAL A 342 -14.07 -4.24 -0.37
N LYS A 343 -13.41 -4.45 -1.51
CA LYS A 343 -12.35 -3.58 -2.03
C LYS A 343 -12.93 -2.25 -2.47
N LYS A 344 -12.22 -1.15 -2.20
CA LYS A 344 -12.55 0.19 -2.70
C LYS A 344 -11.71 0.51 -3.95
N PRO A 345 -12.10 1.50 -4.76
CA PRO A 345 -11.31 1.96 -5.91
C PRO A 345 -9.84 2.27 -5.56
N ALA A 346 -9.58 2.70 -4.34
CA ALA A 346 -8.24 2.99 -3.82
C ALA A 346 -7.29 1.77 -3.84
N LEU A 347 -7.78 0.55 -3.63
CA LEU A 347 -6.95 -0.66 -3.76
C LEU A 347 -6.63 -0.96 -5.23
N ASN A 348 -7.58 -0.76 -6.12
CA ASN A 348 -7.42 -1.00 -7.55
C ASN A 348 -6.33 -0.13 -8.19
N VAL A 349 -6.07 1.08 -7.65
CA VAL A 349 -4.92 1.90 -8.07
C VAL A 349 -3.60 1.17 -7.83
N MET A 350 -3.45 0.51 -6.68
CA MET A 350 -2.22 -0.20 -6.34
C MET A 350 -2.04 -1.43 -7.25
N THR A 351 -3.14 -2.13 -7.56
CA THR A 351 -3.14 -3.21 -8.55
C THR A 351 -2.71 -2.68 -9.93
N GLY A 352 -3.30 -1.59 -10.40
CA GLY A 352 -2.95 -0.99 -11.69
C GLY A 352 -1.50 -0.49 -11.75
N LEU A 353 -1.01 0.23 -10.72
CA LEU A 353 0.38 0.67 -10.62
C LEU A 353 1.37 -0.50 -10.64
N SER A 354 0.97 -1.65 -10.11
CA SER A 354 1.79 -2.86 -10.13
C SER A 354 2.02 -3.40 -11.54
N LEU A 355 1.21 -3.02 -12.54
CA LEU A 355 1.35 -3.42 -13.94
C LEU A 355 2.44 -2.65 -14.68
N LEU A 356 2.93 -1.54 -14.13
CA LEU A 356 3.97 -0.71 -14.75
C LEU A 356 5.35 -1.38 -14.73
N GLY A 357 6.23 -0.90 -15.62
CA GLY A 357 7.61 -1.36 -15.73
C GLY A 357 8.59 -0.56 -14.86
N GLU A 358 9.85 -0.93 -14.97
CA GLU A 358 10.94 -0.39 -14.14
C GLU A 358 11.73 0.74 -14.83
N GLU A 359 11.42 1.05 -16.11
CA GLU A 359 12.03 2.14 -16.85
C GLU A 359 10.97 3.10 -17.35
N ARG A 360 11.07 4.39 -17.00
CA ARG A 360 10.10 5.42 -17.38
C ARG A 360 10.62 6.29 -18.53
N PHE A 361 9.68 6.88 -19.26
CA PHE A 361 9.96 7.68 -20.46
C PHE A 361 9.30 9.06 -20.39
N PRO A 362 9.89 10.07 -21.10
CA PRO A 362 9.33 11.41 -21.15
C PRO A 362 7.95 11.44 -21.79
N VAL A 363 7.12 12.37 -21.31
CA VAL A 363 5.76 12.61 -21.78
C VAL A 363 5.58 14.09 -22.11
N SER A 364 4.97 14.39 -23.25
CA SER A 364 4.54 15.73 -23.64
C SER A 364 3.02 15.81 -23.57
N MET A 365 2.51 16.90 -23.01
CA MET A 365 1.06 17.12 -22.85
C MET A 365 0.68 18.47 -23.43
N GLU A 366 -0.42 18.50 -24.22
CA GLU A 366 -0.99 19.69 -24.82
C GLU A 366 -2.51 19.79 -24.50
N GLY A 367 -2.98 21.02 -24.39
CA GLY A 367 -4.38 21.30 -24.03
C GLY A 367 -4.55 21.49 -22.53
N ASN A 368 -5.75 21.24 -22.01
CA ASN A 368 -6.08 21.46 -20.59
C ASN A 368 -5.49 20.33 -19.70
N ALA A 369 -4.16 20.33 -19.58
CA ALA A 369 -3.38 19.28 -18.93
C ALA A 369 -3.14 19.49 -17.42
N GLU A 370 -3.59 20.60 -16.83
CA GLU A 370 -3.32 20.96 -15.43
C GLU A 370 -3.82 19.94 -14.40
N THR A 371 -4.83 19.15 -14.78
CA THR A 371 -5.39 18.09 -13.91
C THR A 371 -4.91 16.69 -14.29
N ALA A 372 -4.09 16.55 -15.34
CA ALA A 372 -3.64 15.27 -15.87
C ALA A 372 -2.20 14.94 -15.44
N PHE A 373 -1.96 13.67 -15.13
CA PHE A 373 -0.66 13.13 -14.78
C PHE A 373 -0.45 11.82 -15.52
N VAL A 374 0.77 11.59 -15.99
CA VAL A 374 1.11 10.41 -16.78
C VAL A 374 2.45 9.83 -16.33
N LEU A 375 2.46 8.52 -16.12
CA LEU A 375 3.67 7.74 -15.92
C LEU A 375 3.74 6.66 -17.02
N ALA A 376 4.68 6.81 -17.94
CA ALA A 376 4.89 5.90 -19.05
C ALA A 376 6.12 5.03 -18.80
N THR A 377 6.01 3.73 -19.00
CA THR A 377 7.08 2.79 -18.68
C THR A 377 7.30 1.77 -19.80
N ARG A 378 8.53 1.25 -19.89
CA ARG A 378 8.83 0.01 -20.62
C ARG A 378 8.79 -1.15 -19.64
N LEU A 379 8.14 -2.23 -20.03
CA LEU A 379 8.07 -3.47 -19.26
C LEU A 379 9.41 -4.22 -19.37
N SER A 380 9.79 -4.91 -18.28
CA SER A 380 11.02 -5.69 -18.24
C SER A 380 11.03 -6.81 -19.29
N HIS A 381 12.22 -7.28 -19.61
CA HIS A 381 12.45 -8.40 -20.53
C HIS A 381 11.84 -8.24 -21.94
N GLY A 382 11.57 -7.01 -22.38
CA GLY A 382 10.96 -6.75 -23.68
C GLY A 382 9.48 -7.12 -23.77
N GLU A 383 8.81 -7.32 -22.63
CA GLU A 383 7.37 -7.67 -22.56
C GLU A 383 6.47 -6.59 -23.19
N GLY A 384 6.96 -5.35 -23.35
CA GLY A 384 6.21 -4.27 -24.00
C GLY A 384 6.23 -2.95 -23.25
N TYR A 385 5.09 -2.28 -23.21
CA TYR A 385 4.95 -0.91 -22.70
C TYR A 385 3.74 -0.80 -21.77
N GLY A 386 3.85 0.09 -20.76
CA GLY A 386 2.78 0.42 -19.85
C GLY A 386 2.62 1.93 -19.71
N ALA A 387 1.39 2.39 -19.64
CA ALA A 387 1.08 3.78 -19.36
C ALA A 387 0.01 3.85 -18.25
N PHE A 388 0.29 4.66 -17.26
CA PHE A 388 -0.64 5.09 -16.24
C PHE A 388 -1.01 6.54 -16.51
N LEU A 389 -2.30 6.83 -16.55
CA LEU A 389 -2.84 8.17 -16.73
C LEU A 389 -3.83 8.45 -15.61
N CYS A 390 -3.72 9.61 -15.01
CA CYS A 390 -4.62 10.05 -13.94
C CYS A 390 -5.11 11.45 -14.23
N ARG A 391 -6.40 11.69 -13.96
CA ARG A 391 -6.99 13.02 -13.99
C ARG A 391 -7.71 13.28 -12.67
N ALA A 392 -7.21 14.27 -11.92
CA ALA A 392 -7.77 14.65 -10.63
C ALA A 392 -7.65 16.16 -10.39
N ASP A 393 -8.74 16.76 -9.94
CA ASP A 393 -8.74 18.09 -9.30
C ASP A 393 -8.38 17.91 -7.81
N ASN A 394 -8.07 19.02 -7.13
CA ASN A 394 -7.85 18.99 -5.68
C ASN A 394 -9.16 19.02 -4.87
N ARG A 395 -10.30 19.19 -5.51
CA ARG A 395 -11.61 19.15 -4.85
C ARG A 395 -12.36 17.87 -5.20
N PRO A 396 -13.01 17.24 -4.20
CA PRO A 396 -13.86 16.08 -4.43
C PRO A 396 -15.08 16.47 -5.30
N ARG A 397 -14.94 16.36 -6.59
CA ARG A 397 -16.02 16.61 -7.55
C ARG A 397 -15.87 15.74 -8.78
N SER A 398 -17.00 15.45 -9.42
CA SER A 398 -17.04 14.98 -10.79
C SER A 398 -17.09 16.18 -11.74
N GLY A 399 -16.47 16.04 -12.87
CA GLY A 399 -16.45 17.06 -13.92
C GLY A 399 -16.62 16.43 -15.29
N ASP A 400 -16.83 17.27 -16.29
CA ASP A 400 -16.98 16.79 -17.67
C ASP A 400 -15.73 16.03 -18.11
N GLY A 401 -15.95 14.91 -18.76
CA GLY A 401 -14.93 14.16 -19.48
C GLY A 401 -14.30 15.05 -20.55
N SER A 402 -13.08 14.76 -20.90
CA SER A 402 -12.43 15.32 -22.08
C SER A 402 -11.96 14.19 -22.96
N ASN A 403 -12.10 14.39 -24.29
CA ASN A 403 -11.49 13.46 -25.23
C ASN A 403 -9.97 13.54 -25.10
N LEU A 404 -9.34 12.40 -24.92
CA LEU A 404 -7.91 12.22 -24.87
C LEU A 404 -7.44 11.54 -26.15
N SER A 405 -6.47 12.15 -26.81
CA SER A 405 -5.66 11.51 -27.85
C SER A 405 -4.30 11.15 -27.23
N LEU A 406 -4.07 9.85 -27.06
CA LEU A 406 -2.80 9.31 -26.59
C LEU A 406 -2.00 8.81 -27.78
N ARG A 407 -0.76 9.28 -27.91
CA ARG A 407 0.21 8.79 -28.89
C ARG A 407 1.43 8.22 -28.19
N MET A 408 1.83 7.03 -28.57
CA MET A 408 3.08 6.41 -28.14
C MET A 408 4.03 6.34 -29.34
N GLU A 409 5.19 6.99 -29.24
CA GLU A 409 6.20 7.07 -30.31
C GLU A 409 7.47 6.33 -29.90
N GLY A 410 8.22 5.85 -30.90
CA GLY A 410 9.49 5.17 -30.66
C GLY A 410 9.36 3.71 -30.22
N MET A 411 8.17 3.14 -30.34
CA MET A 411 7.94 1.73 -30.00
C MET A 411 8.69 0.78 -30.95
N GLU A 412 8.97 -0.43 -30.52
CA GLU A 412 9.46 -1.49 -31.41
C GLU A 412 8.34 -1.97 -32.32
N SER A 413 8.66 -2.25 -33.62
CA SER A 413 7.70 -2.81 -34.56
C SER A 413 7.35 -4.25 -34.15
N GLY A 414 6.07 -4.64 -34.27
CA GLY A 414 5.59 -5.97 -33.92
C GLY A 414 4.11 -5.99 -33.54
N ASP A 415 3.62 -7.17 -33.18
CA ASP A 415 2.25 -7.36 -32.73
C ASP A 415 2.16 -7.23 -31.22
N TYR A 416 1.19 -6.45 -30.75
CA TYR A 416 0.94 -6.19 -29.34
C TYR A 416 -0.50 -6.51 -28.97
N ILE A 417 -0.69 -7.03 -27.78
CA ILE A 417 -2.01 -7.12 -27.13
C ILE A 417 -2.20 -5.86 -26.29
N VAL A 418 -3.25 -5.12 -26.59
CA VAL A 418 -3.65 -3.93 -25.82
C VAL A 418 -4.62 -4.35 -24.75
N ALA A 419 -4.27 -4.12 -23.49
CA ALA A 419 -5.15 -4.27 -22.35
C ALA A 419 -5.34 -2.90 -21.67
N HIS A 420 -6.59 -2.50 -21.47
CA HIS A 420 -6.94 -1.20 -20.93
C HIS A 420 -7.85 -1.35 -19.71
N TYR A 421 -7.41 -0.82 -18.57
CA TYR A 421 -8.13 -0.81 -17.31
C TYR A 421 -8.50 0.61 -16.93
N ARG A 422 -9.61 0.76 -16.20
CA ARG A 422 -10.17 2.08 -15.90
C ARG A 422 -10.79 2.10 -14.51
N ILE A 423 -10.58 3.23 -13.81
CA ILE A 423 -11.26 3.57 -12.56
C ILE A 423 -11.90 4.95 -12.74
N ASP A 424 -13.22 5.01 -12.69
CA ASP A 424 -14.01 6.24 -12.76
C ASP A 424 -15.39 6.03 -12.12
N GLU A 425 -16.31 6.95 -12.31
CA GLU A 425 -17.65 6.88 -11.72
C GLU A 425 -18.37 5.56 -12.00
N HIS A 426 -18.12 4.94 -13.17
CA HIS A 426 -18.84 3.76 -13.65
C HIS A 426 -18.00 2.48 -13.67
N HIS A 427 -16.67 2.57 -13.54
CA HIS A 427 -15.75 1.45 -13.70
C HIS A 427 -14.81 1.32 -12.50
N GLY A 428 -14.57 0.09 -12.05
CA GLY A 428 -13.73 -0.19 -10.89
C GLY A 428 -14.22 0.52 -9.62
N ASN A 429 -15.53 0.76 -9.52
CA ASN A 429 -16.18 1.56 -8.47
C ASN A 429 -17.30 0.79 -7.78
N SER A 430 -16.93 -0.04 -6.81
CA SER A 430 -17.90 -0.78 -6.00
C SER A 430 -18.86 0.13 -5.20
N TYR A 431 -18.43 1.36 -4.87
CA TYR A 431 -19.26 2.30 -4.11
C TYR A 431 -20.46 2.83 -4.92
N ARG A 432 -20.36 2.89 -6.26
CA ARG A 432 -21.47 3.38 -7.10
C ARG A 432 -22.75 2.58 -6.89
N LEU A 433 -22.64 1.25 -6.88
CA LEU A 433 -23.77 0.37 -6.65
C LEU A 433 -24.39 0.57 -5.26
N TRP A 434 -23.54 0.80 -4.24
CA TRP A 434 -24.00 1.14 -2.90
C TRP A 434 -24.73 2.49 -2.86
N GLU A 435 -24.19 3.49 -3.54
CA GLU A 435 -24.79 4.83 -3.63
C GLU A 435 -26.16 4.80 -4.34
N ASP A 436 -26.28 4.08 -5.45
CA ASP A 436 -27.54 3.90 -6.18
C ASP A 436 -28.61 3.28 -5.28
N TRP A 437 -28.28 2.28 -4.49
CA TRP A 437 -29.23 1.70 -3.53
C TRP A 437 -29.68 2.67 -2.45
N LEU A 438 -28.79 3.57 -1.98
CA LEU A 438 -29.15 4.61 -1.01
C LEU A 438 -30.11 5.63 -1.63
N VAL A 439 -29.87 6.06 -2.88
CA VAL A 439 -30.69 7.05 -3.59
C VAL A 439 -32.07 6.48 -3.91
N GLU A 440 -32.15 5.25 -4.38
CA GLU A 440 -33.40 4.58 -4.70
C GLU A 440 -34.28 4.24 -3.48
N LYS A 441 -33.82 4.56 -2.26
CA LYS A 441 -34.44 4.13 -0.99
C LYS A 441 -34.61 2.61 -0.86
N ALA A 442 -34.06 1.85 -1.80
CA ALA A 442 -33.96 0.40 -1.76
C ALA A 442 -32.78 -0.06 -0.91
N GLY A 443 -31.90 0.88 -0.55
CA GLY A 443 -30.77 0.65 0.33
C GLY A 443 -31.25 0.15 1.70
N PRO A 444 -30.44 -0.67 2.35
CA PRO A 444 -30.89 -1.46 3.49
C PRO A 444 -31.15 -0.59 4.71
N LYS A 445 -32.38 -0.11 4.85
CA LYS A 445 -32.89 0.33 6.16
C LYS A 445 -32.73 -0.78 7.22
N SER A 446 -32.58 -2.03 6.75
CA SER A 446 -32.43 -3.26 7.54
C SER A 446 -31.00 -3.83 7.54
N GLY A 447 -30.02 -3.17 6.87
CA GLY A 447 -28.67 -3.68 6.67
C GLY A 447 -28.46 -4.25 5.24
N ILE A 448 -27.20 -4.44 4.86
CA ILE A 448 -26.83 -5.04 3.56
C ILE A 448 -27.31 -6.51 3.50
N THR A 449 -27.91 -6.93 2.36
CA THR A 449 -28.31 -8.33 2.14
C THR A 449 -27.14 -9.15 1.57
N PRO A 450 -27.22 -10.49 1.60
CA PRO A 450 -26.24 -11.34 0.94
C PRO A 450 -26.08 -11.07 -0.57
N GLU A 451 -27.19 -10.77 -1.26
CA GLU A 451 -27.22 -10.47 -2.68
C GLU A 451 -26.55 -9.11 -2.96
N HIS A 452 -26.80 -8.11 -2.12
CA HIS A 452 -26.09 -6.82 -2.19
C HIS A 452 -24.57 -7.00 -2.01
N LEU A 453 -24.16 -7.80 -1.02
CA LEU A 453 -22.74 -8.03 -0.78
C LEU A 453 -22.07 -8.77 -1.96
N ALA A 454 -22.75 -9.75 -2.54
CA ALA A 454 -22.27 -10.45 -3.73
C ALA A 454 -22.13 -9.48 -4.91
N ALA A 455 -23.15 -8.65 -5.18
CA ALA A 455 -23.09 -7.66 -6.25
C ALA A 455 -21.98 -6.62 -6.06
N LEU A 456 -21.74 -6.15 -4.83
CA LEU A 456 -20.60 -5.28 -4.54
C LEU A 456 -19.27 -5.97 -4.87
N ARG A 457 -19.14 -7.26 -4.58
CA ARG A 457 -17.93 -8.05 -4.85
C ARG A 457 -17.73 -8.37 -6.33
N GLU A 458 -18.77 -8.42 -7.12
CA GLU A 458 -18.69 -8.52 -8.59
C GLU A 458 -18.10 -7.24 -9.23
N THR A 459 -18.24 -6.09 -8.58
CA THR A 459 -17.82 -4.78 -9.10
C THR A 459 -16.56 -4.23 -8.43
N HIS A 460 -15.97 -4.93 -7.46
CA HIS A 460 -14.86 -4.40 -6.68
C HIS A 460 -13.48 -4.71 -7.26
N GLU A 461 -13.39 -5.52 -8.31
CA GLU A 461 -12.12 -5.85 -8.96
C GLU A 461 -11.74 -4.80 -10.02
N LEU A 462 -10.44 -4.68 -10.30
CA LEU A 462 -9.96 -3.93 -11.44
C LEU A 462 -10.18 -4.75 -12.71
N THR A 463 -11.23 -4.40 -13.45
CA THR A 463 -11.63 -5.12 -14.67
C THR A 463 -11.17 -4.40 -15.93
N PRO A 464 -10.92 -5.12 -17.03
CA PRO A 464 -10.64 -4.50 -18.32
C PRO A 464 -11.78 -3.57 -18.76
N TRP A 465 -11.42 -2.42 -19.34
CA TRP A 465 -12.36 -1.49 -19.98
C TRP A 465 -13.07 -2.12 -21.19
N ALA A 466 -12.30 -2.89 -21.96
CA ALA A 466 -12.76 -3.62 -23.14
C ALA A 466 -12.01 -4.95 -23.24
N GLU A 467 -12.51 -5.85 -24.09
CA GLU A 467 -11.75 -7.07 -24.40
C GLU A 467 -10.38 -6.71 -24.99
N PRO A 468 -9.30 -7.38 -24.56
CA PRO A 468 -7.98 -7.15 -25.12
C PRO A 468 -7.96 -7.40 -26.63
N GLU A 469 -7.34 -6.50 -27.37
CA GLU A 469 -7.24 -6.60 -28.83
C GLU A 469 -5.78 -6.69 -29.29
N THR A 470 -5.55 -7.32 -30.45
CA THR A 470 -4.22 -7.35 -31.07
C THR A 470 -4.07 -6.20 -32.05
N VAL A 471 -3.01 -5.41 -31.90
CA VAL A 471 -2.63 -4.32 -32.80
C VAL A 471 -1.22 -4.55 -33.35
N THR A 472 -0.97 -4.07 -34.57
CA THR A 472 0.36 -4.12 -35.17
C THR A 472 0.98 -2.72 -35.18
N VAL A 473 2.13 -2.58 -34.54
CA VAL A 473 2.99 -1.41 -34.63
C VAL A 473 3.93 -1.59 -35.84
N GLY A 474 3.74 -0.78 -36.88
CA GLY A 474 4.53 -0.86 -38.12
C GLY A 474 5.86 -0.10 -38.02
N ASP A 475 6.49 0.11 -39.17
CA ASP A 475 7.80 0.79 -39.30
C ASP A 475 7.78 2.27 -38.87
N ASN A 476 6.59 2.89 -38.78
CA ASN A 476 6.42 4.22 -38.22
C ASN A 476 6.64 4.26 -36.69
N ARG A 477 6.67 3.10 -36.05
CA ARG A 477 6.94 2.92 -34.61
C ARG A 477 6.00 3.72 -33.72
N LYS A 478 4.71 3.82 -34.11
CA LYS A 478 3.69 4.62 -33.41
C LYS A 478 2.46 3.78 -33.12
N PHE A 479 1.85 4.11 -31.99
CA PHE A 479 0.53 3.63 -31.61
C PHE A 479 -0.31 4.83 -31.17
N ASP A 480 -1.52 4.95 -31.69
CA ASP A 480 -2.47 6.01 -31.35
C ASP A 480 -3.72 5.39 -30.72
N LEU A 481 -4.19 5.98 -29.61
CA LEU A 481 -5.41 5.59 -28.91
C LEU A 481 -6.23 6.84 -28.57
N SER A 482 -7.51 6.83 -28.92
CA SER A 482 -8.45 7.87 -28.50
C SER A 482 -9.43 7.32 -27.49
N MET A 483 -9.64 8.05 -26.39
CA MET A 483 -10.53 7.62 -25.33
C MET A 483 -11.15 8.81 -24.61
N ASP A 484 -12.23 8.53 -23.88
CA ASP A 484 -12.75 9.44 -22.89
C ASP A 484 -11.83 9.47 -21.64
N PHE A 485 -11.64 10.65 -21.07
CA PHE A 485 -10.81 10.85 -19.87
C PHE A 485 -11.59 11.65 -18.83
N PRO A 486 -12.37 10.97 -17.98
CA PRO A 486 -13.23 11.61 -16.99
C PRO A 486 -12.45 12.30 -15.87
N LEU A 487 -13.15 13.13 -15.11
CA LEU A 487 -12.65 13.78 -13.91
C LEU A 487 -13.58 13.44 -12.74
N PRO A 488 -13.18 12.66 -11.73
CA PRO A 488 -11.89 11.96 -11.63
C PRO A 488 -11.79 10.73 -12.54
N GLY A 489 -10.58 10.35 -12.92
CA GLY A 489 -10.35 9.15 -13.71
C GLY A 489 -8.91 8.65 -13.64
N VAL A 490 -8.77 7.32 -13.68
CA VAL A 490 -7.46 6.66 -13.75
C VAL A 490 -7.52 5.59 -14.83
N HIS A 491 -6.52 5.57 -15.71
CA HIS A 491 -6.36 4.57 -16.74
C HIS A 491 -5.02 3.86 -16.63
N PHE A 492 -5.03 2.57 -16.86
CA PHE A 492 -3.84 1.74 -17.01
C PHE A 492 -3.90 1.07 -18.37
N ILE A 493 -2.90 1.31 -19.21
CA ILE A 493 -2.83 0.77 -20.56
C ILE A 493 -1.57 -0.06 -20.66
N LEU A 494 -1.72 -1.31 -21.06
CA LEU A 494 -0.63 -2.22 -21.34
C LEU A 494 -0.61 -2.54 -22.84
N LEU A 495 0.56 -2.48 -23.45
CA LEU A 495 0.83 -3.03 -24.76
C LEU A 495 1.83 -4.17 -24.57
N LEU A 496 1.32 -5.39 -24.54
CA LEU A 496 2.11 -6.60 -24.31
C LEU A 496 2.58 -7.17 -25.65
N ARG A 497 3.87 -7.26 -25.83
CA ARG A 497 4.48 -7.78 -27.05
C ARG A 497 4.20 -9.28 -27.18
N ARG A 498 3.46 -9.65 -28.22
CA ARG A 498 2.89 -11.00 -28.36
C ARG A 498 3.95 -12.11 -28.46
N ASP A 499 5.07 -11.84 -29.13
CA ASP A 499 6.19 -12.78 -29.30
C ASP A 499 7.08 -12.89 -28.06
N ALA A 500 6.97 -11.95 -27.10
CA ALA A 500 7.70 -11.98 -25.84
C ALA A 500 6.93 -12.68 -24.70
N LEU A 501 5.66 -13.05 -24.90
CA LEU A 501 4.87 -13.71 -23.86
C LEU A 501 5.28 -15.18 -23.69
N GLY A 502 5.87 -15.49 -22.54
CA GLY A 502 6.14 -16.85 -22.10
C GLY A 502 4.88 -17.68 -21.87
N GLU A 503 5.02 -19.00 -21.67
CA GLU A 503 3.91 -19.83 -21.26
C GLU A 503 3.49 -19.49 -19.80
N PRO A 504 2.16 -19.49 -19.50
CA PRO A 504 1.69 -19.25 -18.14
C PRO A 504 2.21 -20.32 -17.17
N GLY A 505 2.84 -19.86 -16.08
CA GLY A 505 3.34 -20.74 -15.01
C GLY A 505 2.24 -21.30 -14.12
N ALA A 506 2.62 -22.12 -13.14
CA ALA A 506 1.72 -22.57 -12.09
C ALA A 506 1.46 -21.45 -11.07
N VAL A 507 0.29 -21.48 -10.44
CA VAL A 507 0.03 -20.69 -9.24
C VAL A 507 0.74 -21.34 -8.05
N GLU A 508 1.52 -20.54 -7.33
CA GLU A 508 2.28 -20.99 -6.16
C GLU A 508 1.67 -20.42 -4.87
N GLY A 509 1.96 -21.05 -3.74
CA GLY A 509 1.60 -20.56 -2.42
C GLY A 509 0.10 -20.44 -2.16
N LEU A 510 -0.75 -21.21 -2.88
CA LEU A 510 -2.19 -21.20 -2.66
C LEU A 510 -2.51 -21.57 -1.21
N ARG A 511 -3.34 -20.76 -0.57
CA ARG A 511 -3.82 -20.91 0.81
C ARG A 511 -5.30 -20.62 0.89
N ALA A 512 -5.98 -21.25 1.83
CA ALA A 512 -7.36 -20.96 2.18
C ALA A 512 -7.43 -20.52 3.65
N ALA A 513 -8.27 -19.52 3.91
CA ALA A 513 -8.58 -19.07 5.27
C ALA A 513 -10.09 -18.89 5.41
N ASN A 514 -10.64 -19.41 6.49
CA ASN A 514 -12.06 -19.32 6.78
C ASN A 514 -12.34 -18.14 7.70
N TYR A 515 -13.35 -17.34 7.34
CA TYR A 515 -13.82 -16.20 8.10
C TYR A 515 -15.34 -16.29 8.33
N HIS A 516 -15.81 -15.66 9.40
CA HIS A 516 -17.23 -15.53 9.68
C HIS A 516 -17.76 -14.22 9.08
N GLY A 517 -18.39 -14.35 7.92
CA GLY A 517 -19.05 -13.23 7.27
C GLY A 517 -20.33 -12.79 7.99
N ILE A 518 -20.84 -11.62 7.62
CA ILE A 518 -22.18 -11.21 8.01
C ILE A 518 -23.21 -12.20 7.43
N HIS A 519 -24.40 -12.26 8.00
CA HIS A 519 -25.47 -13.20 7.63
C HIS A 519 -25.20 -14.68 7.96
N ASP A 520 -24.36 -14.97 8.95
CA ASP A 520 -23.99 -16.34 9.35
C ASP A 520 -23.44 -17.18 8.17
N ARG A 521 -22.75 -16.52 7.26
CA ARG A 521 -22.08 -17.17 6.13
C ARG A 521 -20.61 -17.42 6.43
N GLU A 522 -20.15 -18.58 6.02
CA GLU A 522 -18.72 -18.83 5.93
C GLU A 522 -18.16 -18.16 4.67
N GLU A 523 -17.04 -17.47 4.82
CA GLU A 523 -16.31 -16.80 3.75
C GLU A 523 -14.91 -17.40 3.67
N ILE A 524 -14.64 -18.19 2.64
CA ILE A 524 -13.31 -18.73 2.36
C ILE A 524 -12.54 -17.74 1.50
N LEU A 525 -11.52 -17.13 2.07
CA LEU A 525 -10.57 -16.33 1.32
C LEU A 525 -9.44 -17.23 0.82
N LEU A 526 -9.36 -17.37 -0.49
CA LEU A 526 -8.21 -17.95 -1.18
C LEU A 526 -7.19 -16.85 -1.43
N THR A 527 -5.92 -17.13 -1.17
CA THR A 527 -4.81 -16.26 -1.55
C THR A 527 -3.67 -17.10 -2.10
N TRP A 528 -2.92 -16.53 -3.03
CA TRP A 528 -1.76 -17.16 -3.64
C TRP A 528 -0.66 -16.14 -3.92
N THR A 529 0.55 -16.60 -4.15
CA THR A 529 1.65 -15.76 -4.56
C THR A 529 1.36 -15.19 -5.94
N PRO A 530 1.19 -13.86 -6.09
CA PRO A 530 0.93 -13.26 -7.40
C PRO A 530 2.06 -13.54 -8.38
N SER A 531 1.71 -13.84 -9.63
CA SER A 531 2.69 -14.05 -10.69
C SER A 531 3.56 -12.81 -10.93
N ALA A 532 4.84 -13.02 -11.22
CA ALA A 532 5.73 -11.96 -11.68
C ALA A 532 5.42 -11.50 -13.12
N SER A 533 4.78 -12.35 -13.94
CA SER A 533 4.42 -12.03 -15.32
C SER A 533 3.31 -10.99 -15.40
N ARG A 534 3.46 -10.03 -16.31
CA ARG A 534 2.41 -9.06 -16.68
C ARG A 534 1.40 -9.61 -17.70
N ALA A 535 1.66 -10.81 -18.20
CA ALA A 535 0.77 -11.47 -19.14
C ALA A 535 -0.48 -12.08 -18.49
N VAL A 536 -0.58 -12.05 -17.17
CA VAL A 536 -1.76 -12.57 -16.44
C VAL A 536 -2.96 -11.65 -16.70
N ARG A 537 -3.99 -12.24 -17.32
CA ARG A 537 -5.29 -11.61 -17.57
C ARG A 537 -6.29 -11.97 -16.47
N ASP A 538 -6.25 -13.23 -16.01
CA ASP A 538 -7.25 -13.80 -15.12
C ASP A 538 -6.70 -15.03 -14.39
N HIS A 539 -7.44 -15.51 -13.42
CA HIS A 539 -7.20 -16.78 -12.72
C HIS A 539 -8.47 -17.64 -12.79
N HIS A 540 -8.38 -18.85 -13.30
CA HIS A 540 -9.48 -19.81 -13.20
C HIS A 540 -9.42 -20.51 -11.84
N ILE A 541 -10.56 -20.57 -11.15
CA ILE A 541 -10.71 -21.15 -9.83
C ILE A 541 -11.73 -22.29 -9.90
N GLU A 542 -11.36 -23.42 -9.36
CA GLU A 542 -12.26 -24.56 -9.19
C GLU A 542 -12.30 -25.00 -7.73
N TRP A 543 -13.44 -25.52 -7.34
CA TRP A 543 -13.63 -26.14 -6.03
C TRP A 543 -14.34 -27.47 -6.15
N ARG A 544 -14.26 -28.30 -5.09
CA ARG A 544 -15.04 -29.52 -4.98
C ARG A 544 -15.24 -29.91 -3.52
N ARG A 545 -16.21 -30.77 -3.26
CA ARG A 545 -16.21 -31.61 -2.05
C ARG A 545 -15.23 -32.75 -2.22
N GLU A 546 -14.69 -33.23 -1.13
CA GLU A 546 -13.77 -34.37 -1.16
C GLU A 546 -14.40 -35.55 -1.89
N GLY A 547 -13.71 -36.03 -2.92
CA GLY A 547 -14.17 -37.15 -3.76
C GLY A 547 -15.19 -36.82 -4.88
N GLU A 548 -15.64 -35.56 -4.97
CA GLU A 548 -16.53 -35.08 -6.05
C GLU A 548 -15.73 -34.51 -7.24
N ALA A 549 -16.42 -34.27 -8.36
CA ALA A 549 -15.84 -33.60 -9.52
C ALA A 549 -15.54 -32.12 -9.21
N TRP A 550 -14.56 -31.55 -9.91
CA TRP A 550 -14.25 -30.15 -9.84
C TRP A 550 -15.34 -29.30 -10.50
N GLU A 551 -15.76 -28.24 -9.83
CA GLU A 551 -16.73 -27.24 -10.31
C GLU A 551 -16.02 -25.89 -10.44
N ALA A 552 -16.20 -25.21 -11.59
CA ALA A 552 -15.68 -23.88 -11.81
C ALA A 552 -16.47 -22.83 -11.01
N LEU A 553 -15.76 -21.88 -10.39
CA LEU A 553 -16.35 -20.71 -9.76
C LEU A 553 -16.40 -19.55 -10.77
N ALA A 554 -17.58 -18.99 -10.95
CA ALA A 554 -17.78 -17.79 -11.76
C ALA A 554 -17.35 -16.55 -10.98
N HIS A 555 -16.57 -15.69 -11.59
CA HIS A 555 -16.10 -14.42 -11.03
C HIS A 555 -15.68 -13.45 -12.16
N PRO A 556 -15.61 -12.13 -11.90
CA PRO A 556 -14.96 -11.20 -12.83
C PRO A 556 -13.48 -11.54 -13.00
N PRO A 557 -12.82 -11.08 -14.08
CA PRO A 557 -11.37 -11.27 -14.24
C PRO A 557 -10.58 -10.79 -13.02
N LEU A 558 -9.65 -11.61 -12.55
CA LEU A 558 -8.86 -11.39 -11.34
C LEU A 558 -7.39 -11.16 -11.71
N LEU A 559 -6.88 -9.97 -11.42
CA LEU A 559 -5.45 -9.64 -11.50
C LEU A 559 -4.74 -9.92 -10.17
N ASP A 560 -5.43 -9.68 -9.06
CA ASP A 560 -4.92 -9.91 -7.71
C ASP A 560 -4.80 -11.40 -7.39
N GLY A 561 -3.89 -11.72 -6.49
CA GLY A 561 -3.69 -13.07 -5.96
C GLY A 561 -4.71 -13.46 -4.87
N SER A 562 -5.96 -13.04 -5.00
CA SER A 562 -7.01 -13.31 -4.01
C SER A 562 -8.39 -13.53 -4.62
N PHE A 563 -9.16 -14.42 -4.00
CA PHE A 563 -10.58 -14.64 -4.33
C PHE A 563 -11.36 -15.05 -3.08
N LEU A 564 -12.55 -14.48 -2.89
CA LEU A 564 -13.42 -14.83 -1.78
C LEU A 564 -14.61 -15.67 -2.26
N HIS A 565 -14.70 -16.90 -1.77
CA HIS A 565 -15.85 -17.76 -1.96
C HIS A 565 -16.77 -17.65 -0.76
N ALA A 566 -17.94 -17.01 -0.92
CA ALA A 566 -18.96 -16.89 0.10
C ALA A 566 -20.12 -17.86 -0.21
N ARG A 567 -20.34 -18.85 0.63
CA ARG A 567 -21.42 -19.85 0.47
C ARG A 567 -21.96 -20.29 1.84
N THR A 568 -23.23 -20.67 1.87
CA THR A 568 -23.86 -21.25 3.06
C THR A 568 -24.66 -22.51 2.70
N PRO A 569 -24.44 -23.64 3.36
CA PRO A 569 -23.21 -23.98 4.09
C PRO A 569 -22.06 -24.32 3.14
N LEU A 570 -20.83 -24.03 3.53
CA LEU A 570 -19.65 -24.62 2.91
C LEU A 570 -19.47 -26.02 3.51
N PRO A 571 -19.30 -27.06 2.70
CA PRO A 571 -19.02 -28.38 3.22
C PRO A 571 -17.64 -28.40 3.86
N ALA A 572 -17.53 -28.97 5.06
CA ALA A 572 -16.24 -29.22 5.68
C ALA A 572 -15.32 -29.99 4.72
N GLY A 573 -14.07 -29.54 4.60
CA GLY A 573 -13.09 -30.16 3.72
C GLY A 573 -13.25 -29.83 2.23
N ALA A 574 -13.86 -28.69 1.89
CA ALA A 574 -13.85 -28.18 0.52
C ALA A 574 -12.42 -28.01 0.00
N GLU A 575 -12.14 -28.51 -1.19
CA GLU A 575 -10.84 -28.39 -1.86
C GLU A 575 -10.92 -27.34 -2.97
N TYR A 576 -9.83 -26.58 -3.13
CA TYR A 576 -9.71 -25.52 -4.13
C TYR A 576 -8.43 -25.68 -4.93
N ARG A 577 -8.47 -25.31 -6.21
CA ARG A 577 -7.30 -25.17 -7.07
C ARG A 577 -7.44 -23.95 -7.98
N VAL A 578 -6.31 -23.36 -8.37
CA VAL A 578 -6.24 -22.14 -9.16
C VAL A 578 -5.25 -22.31 -10.29
N ARG A 579 -5.49 -21.73 -11.46
CA ARG A 579 -4.53 -21.60 -12.55
C ARG A 579 -4.58 -20.23 -13.21
N ILE A 580 -3.46 -19.82 -13.78
CA ILE A 580 -3.34 -18.58 -14.55
C ILE A 580 -4.01 -18.71 -15.92
N VAL A 581 -4.62 -17.64 -16.39
CA VAL A 581 -5.04 -17.42 -17.77
C VAL A 581 -4.33 -16.17 -18.29
N ASP A 582 -3.64 -16.26 -19.41
CA ASP A 582 -2.95 -15.13 -20.02
C ASP A 582 -3.84 -14.35 -21.01
N TYR A 583 -3.34 -13.20 -21.49
CA TYR A 583 -4.06 -12.37 -22.46
C TYR A 583 -4.26 -13.03 -23.82
N THR A 584 -3.57 -14.14 -24.13
CA THR A 584 -3.80 -14.93 -25.36
C THR A 584 -4.84 -16.03 -25.17
N GLY A 585 -5.35 -16.19 -23.92
CA GLY A 585 -6.28 -17.26 -23.55
C GLY A 585 -5.61 -18.60 -23.22
N ARG A 586 -4.26 -18.66 -23.18
CA ARG A 586 -3.54 -19.86 -22.75
C ARG A 586 -3.68 -20.02 -21.24
N THR A 587 -3.73 -21.26 -20.79
CA THR A 587 -3.86 -21.58 -19.36
C THR A 587 -2.60 -22.28 -18.84
N GLY A 588 -2.15 -21.85 -17.68
CA GLY A 588 -1.12 -22.55 -16.93
C GLY A 588 -1.61 -23.85 -16.31
N PRO A 589 -0.70 -24.63 -15.71
CA PRO A 589 -1.08 -25.81 -14.95
C PRO A 589 -1.88 -25.42 -13.70
N TRP A 590 -2.71 -26.36 -13.21
CA TRP A 590 -3.39 -26.18 -11.94
C TRP A 590 -2.40 -26.19 -10.78
N SER A 591 -2.68 -25.36 -9.77
CA SER A 591 -1.98 -25.43 -8.48
C SER A 591 -2.21 -26.77 -7.79
N MET A 592 -1.37 -27.09 -6.80
CA MET A 592 -1.73 -28.12 -5.83
C MET A 592 -3.02 -27.69 -5.11
N PRO A 593 -3.97 -28.64 -4.89
CA PRO A 593 -5.19 -28.32 -4.15
C PRO A 593 -4.91 -27.92 -2.70
N VAL A 594 -5.74 -27.01 -2.18
CA VAL A 594 -5.75 -26.62 -0.77
C VAL A 594 -7.12 -26.93 -0.16
N ARG A 595 -7.15 -27.35 1.10
CA ARG A 595 -8.38 -27.55 1.89
C ARG A 595 -8.69 -26.31 2.71
N ALA A 596 -9.99 -25.98 2.79
CA ALA A 596 -10.53 -24.94 3.65
C ALA A 596 -11.11 -25.51 4.94
#